data_a59161a3731f82e83bc0db57aabfb6a4
#
_entry.id   a59161a3731f82e83bc0db57aabfb6a4
#
_cell.length_a   1.000
_cell.length_b   1.000
_cell.length_c   1.000
_cell.angle_alpha   90.00
_cell.angle_beta   90.00
_cell.angle_gamma   90.00
#
_symmetry.space_group_name_H-M   'P 1'
#
loop_
_entity.id
_entity.type
_entity.pdbx_description
1 polymer ?
#
loop_
_entity_poly.entity_id
_entity_poly.type
_entity_poly.pdbx_seq_one_letter_code
_entity_poly.pdbx_strand_id
1 'polypeptide(L)' 'MIRTVEISDDSIRLGQFLKLADLAEDGVHARELLEAGAVEVNGRVEQRRGRQLRDGDVVAVGPDKARLSARP' A
#
# COMPACT_ATOMS: atom_id res chain seq x y z
N MET A 1 11.71 0.08 9.46
CA MET A 1 11.71 1.52 9.13
C MET A 1 10.51 1.85 8.24
N ILE A 2 9.81 2.94 8.52
CA ILE A 2 8.64 3.34 7.74
C ILE A 2 9.04 4.47 6.81
N ARG A 3 8.71 4.31 5.52
CA ARG A 3 8.87 5.38 4.54
C ARG A 3 7.57 6.15 4.42
N THR A 4 7.67 7.44 4.14
CA THR A 4 6.49 8.24 3.82
C THR A 4 6.44 8.46 2.32
N VAL A 5 5.30 8.15 1.71
CA VAL A 5 5.07 8.30 0.28
C VAL A 5 3.98 9.33 0.09
N GLU A 6 4.30 10.42 -0.59
CA GLU A 6 3.34 11.51 -0.82
C GLU A 6 2.60 11.32 -2.14
N ILE A 7 1.31 11.63 -2.11
CA ILE A 7 0.50 11.69 -3.33
C ILE A 7 -0.23 13.03 -3.36
N SER A 8 -0.62 13.47 -4.56
CA SER A 8 -1.31 14.75 -4.75
C SER A 8 -2.84 14.60 -4.76
N ASP A 9 -3.35 13.40 -4.56
CA ASP A 9 -4.78 13.12 -4.52
C ASP A 9 -5.25 12.85 -3.10
N ASP A 10 -6.57 12.82 -2.89
CA ASP A 10 -7.16 12.50 -1.57
C ASP A 10 -6.96 11.05 -1.18
N SER A 11 -6.88 10.15 -2.16
CA SER A 11 -6.81 8.73 -1.91
C SER A 11 -6.09 8.03 -3.05
N ILE A 12 -5.72 6.78 -2.82
CA ILE A 12 -5.10 5.92 -3.82
C ILE A 12 -5.54 4.49 -3.53
N ARG A 13 -5.67 3.68 -4.56
CA ARG A 13 -6.01 2.27 -4.37
C ARG A 13 -4.80 1.49 -3.90
N LEU A 14 -5.05 0.49 -3.06
CA LEU A 14 -3.98 -0.31 -2.44
C LEU A 14 -3.02 -0.91 -3.47
N GLY A 15 -3.54 -1.49 -4.55
CA GLY A 15 -2.69 -2.07 -5.59
C GLY A 15 -1.76 -1.05 -6.23
N GLN A 16 -2.23 0.17 -6.44
CA GLN A 16 -1.41 1.23 -6.99
C GLN A 16 -0.37 1.72 -5.99
N PHE A 17 -0.77 1.81 -4.73
CA PHE A 17 0.15 2.25 -3.67
C PHE A 17 1.31 1.29 -3.49
N LEU A 18 1.05 -0.02 -3.58
CA LEU A 18 2.10 -1.03 -3.47
C LEU A 18 3.21 -0.80 -4.50
N LYS A 19 2.83 -0.45 -5.74
CA LYS A 19 3.80 -0.16 -6.79
C LYS A 19 4.53 1.16 -6.54
N LEU A 20 3.76 2.18 -6.18
CA LEU A 20 4.31 3.53 -5.97
C LEU A 20 5.31 3.55 -4.82
N ALA A 21 5.05 2.78 -3.79
CA ALA A 21 5.90 2.72 -2.59
C ALA A 21 7.05 1.70 -2.73
N ASP A 22 7.20 1.08 -3.90
CA ASP A 22 8.21 0.05 -4.13
C ASP A 22 8.06 -1.18 -3.21
N LEU A 23 6.84 -1.43 -2.74
CA LEU A 23 6.54 -2.65 -2.00
C LEU A 23 6.26 -3.81 -2.95
N ALA A 24 5.92 -3.50 -4.20
CA ALA A 24 5.73 -4.47 -5.27
C ALA A 24 6.42 -3.96 -6.52
N GLU A 25 6.96 -4.88 -7.33
CA GLU A 25 7.69 -4.53 -8.54
C GLU A 25 6.76 -4.05 -9.66
N ASP A 26 5.57 -4.66 -9.73
CA ASP A 26 4.60 -4.34 -10.79
C ASP A 26 3.20 -4.80 -10.34
N GLY A 27 2.23 -4.72 -11.26
CA GLY A 27 0.86 -5.08 -10.95
C GLY A 27 0.65 -6.56 -10.66
N VAL A 28 1.41 -7.42 -11.34
CA VAL A 28 1.32 -8.86 -11.12
C VAL A 28 1.86 -9.21 -9.73
N HIS A 29 3.00 -8.66 -9.38
CA HIS A 29 3.60 -8.87 -8.07
C HIS A 29 2.69 -8.35 -6.96
N ALA A 30 2.09 -7.17 -7.15
CA ALA A 30 1.14 -6.62 -6.18
C ALA A 30 -0.03 -7.56 -5.95
N ARG A 31 -0.59 -8.11 -7.04
CA ARG A 31 -1.71 -9.04 -6.94
C ARG A 31 -1.31 -10.31 -6.19
N GLU A 32 -0.13 -10.85 -6.50
CA GLU A 32 0.36 -12.04 -5.83
C GLU A 32 0.52 -11.83 -4.32
N LEU A 33 1.06 -10.68 -3.93
CA LEU A 33 1.21 -10.35 -2.51
C LEU A 33 -0.14 -10.27 -1.81
N LEU A 34 -1.11 -9.63 -2.46
CA LEU A 34 -2.46 -9.49 -1.90
C LEU A 34 -3.14 -10.84 -1.75
N GLU A 35 -3.06 -11.69 -2.79
CA GLU A 35 -3.69 -13.01 -2.77
C GLU A 35 -3.05 -13.92 -1.73
N ALA A 36 -1.75 -13.76 -1.50
CA ALA A 36 -1.02 -14.55 -0.52
C ALA A 36 -1.28 -14.09 0.93
N GLY A 37 -2.01 -13.00 1.12
CA GLY A 37 -2.22 -12.46 2.47
C GLY A 37 -0.98 -11.81 3.06
N ALA A 38 -0.05 -11.38 2.20
CA ALA A 38 1.22 -10.81 2.64
C ALA A 38 1.16 -9.29 2.86
N VAL A 39 0.01 -8.67 2.61
CA VAL A 39 -0.15 -7.21 2.70
C VAL A 39 -1.02 -6.86 3.89
N GLU A 40 -0.55 -5.94 4.73
CA GLU A 40 -1.33 -5.42 5.85
C GLU A 40 -1.56 -3.93 5.68
N VAL A 41 -2.75 -3.49 6.05
CA VAL A 41 -3.08 -2.06 6.13
C VAL A 41 -3.44 -1.76 7.58
N ASN A 42 -2.68 -0.88 8.19
CA ASN A 42 -2.86 -0.51 9.61
C ASN A 42 -2.88 -1.74 10.53
N GLY A 43 -2.01 -2.72 10.22
CA GLY A 43 -1.85 -3.91 11.04
C GLY A 43 -2.79 -5.06 10.74
N ARG A 44 -3.67 -4.91 9.74
CA ARG A 44 -4.63 -5.96 9.36
C ARG A 44 -4.40 -6.42 7.94
N VAL A 45 -4.47 -7.73 7.71
CA VAL A 45 -4.35 -8.30 6.36
C VAL A 45 -5.46 -7.74 5.47
N GLU A 46 -5.07 -7.28 4.29
CA GLU A 46 -6.00 -6.80 3.29
C GLU A 46 -5.69 -7.47 1.96
N GLN A 47 -6.69 -8.09 1.36
CA GLN A 47 -6.54 -8.80 0.08
C GLN A 47 -7.17 -8.07 -1.09
N ARG A 48 -7.94 -7.02 -0.84
CA ARG A 48 -8.64 -6.28 -1.90
C ARG A 48 -7.71 -5.26 -2.53
N ARG A 49 -7.41 -5.46 -3.79
CA ARG A 49 -6.56 -4.56 -4.56
C ARG A 49 -7.16 -3.17 -4.70
N GLY A 50 -8.48 -3.10 -4.75
CA GLY A 50 -9.19 -1.83 -4.93
C GLY A 50 -9.50 -1.07 -3.66
N ARG A 51 -9.02 -1.54 -2.49
CA ARG A 51 -9.24 -0.80 -1.26
C ARG A 51 -8.65 0.59 -1.37
N GLN A 52 -9.43 1.61 -1.03
CA GLN A 52 -8.96 2.98 -1.05
C GLN A 52 -8.22 3.31 0.23
N LEU A 53 -7.02 3.83 0.08
CA LEU A 53 -6.19 4.29 1.19
C LEU A 53 -6.32 5.80 1.32
N ARG A 54 -6.17 6.27 2.56
CA ARG A 54 -6.27 7.69 2.87
C ARG A 54 -5.04 8.15 3.61
N ASP A 55 -4.93 9.46 3.76
CA ASP A 55 -3.81 10.07 4.48
C ASP A 55 -3.62 9.38 5.84
N GLY A 56 -2.37 9.03 6.13
CA GLY A 56 -2.00 8.40 7.38
C GLY A 56 -2.05 6.88 7.39
N ASP A 57 -2.65 6.24 6.38
CA ASP A 57 -2.67 4.79 6.32
C ASP A 57 -1.26 4.23 6.16
N VAL A 58 -0.98 3.13 6.86
CA VAL A 58 0.33 2.46 6.81
C VAL A 58 0.14 1.10 6.18
N VAL A 59 0.90 0.83 5.12
CA VAL A 59 0.88 -0.44 4.41
C VAL A 59 2.18 -1.17 4.68
N ALA A 60 2.08 -2.45 5.02
CA ALA A 60 3.25 -3.28 5.32
C ALA A 60 3.26 -4.54 4.47
N VAL A 61 4.47 -4.90 4.00
CA VAL A 61 4.73 -6.18 3.34
C VAL A 61 5.99 -6.73 3.99
N GLY A 62 5.82 -7.73 4.88
CA GLY A 62 6.93 -8.24 5.68
C GLY A 62 7.51 -7.12 6.54
N PRO A 63 8.83 -6.93 6.53
CA PRO A 63 9.48 -5.88 7.33
C PRO A 63 9.38 -4.49 6.72
N ASP A 64 8.93 -4.39 5.48
CA ASP A 64 8.86 -3.11 4.77
C ASP A 64 7.53 -2.43 5.01
N LYS A 65 7.57 -1.15 5.38
CA LYS A 65 6.38 -0.36 5.66
C LYS A 65 6.44 0.99 4.95
N ALA A 66 5.28 1.47 4.52
CA ALA A 66 5.16 2.79 3.92
C ALA A 66 3.89 3.47 4.44
N ARG A 67 4.02 4.74 4.78
CA ARG A 67 2.89 5.57 5.22
C ARG A 67 2.46 6.47 4.07
N LEU A 68 1.16 6.52 3.84
CA LEU A 68 0.59 7.42 2.83
C LEU A 68 0.45 8.83 3.40
N SER A 69 0.98 9.79 2.66
CA SER A 69 0.75 11.21 2.94
C SER A 69 0.01 11.80 1.74
N ALA A 70 -1.29 12.04 1.91
CA ALA A 70 -2.13 12.58 0.85
C ALA A 70 -2.21 14.10 1.00
N ARG A 71 -1.88 14.81 -0.10
CA ARG A 71 -1.92 16.26 -0.15
C ARG A 71 -2.70 16.68 -1.40
N PRO A 72 -4.03 16.75 -1.27
CA PRO A 72 -4.87 17.16 -2.39
C PRO A 72 -4.63 18.61 -2.83
#